data_c25beecd486615f6fdd416698582e93f
#
_entry.id   c25beecd486615f6fdd416698582e93f
#
_cell.length_a   1.000
_cell.length_b   1.000
_cell.length_c   1.000
_cell.angle_alpha   90.00
_cell.angle_beta   90.00
_cell.angle_gamma   90.00
#
_symmetry.space_group_name_H-M   'P 1'
#
loop_
_entity.id
_entity.type
_entity.pdbx_description
1 polymer ?
#
loop_
_entity_poly.entity_id
_entity_poly.type
_entity_poly.pdbx_seq_one_letter_code
_entity_poly.pdbx_strand_id
1 'polypeptide(L)'
;TTPPGYEKDSFAVAAVRIRAKALSKSGKWLSENDFGVLLSVNDPRVPPADIRDLKPRLIRPAPEKNPTTAVVKVKNTGKRIAKIHGKILLERADGSVISTMYIGKTEDEIILPGNIREFRMPIIPLDAGKFRVKAVIYLGESTTPVVSSVSFRSKSSVPEGL
;
A
#
# COMPACT_ATOMS: atom_id res chain seq x y z
N THR A 1 -26.66 9.17 15.11
CA THR A 1 -27.14 7.95 15.79
C THR A 1 -26.25 6.80 15.32
N THR A 2 -25.55 6.17 16.26
CA THR A 2 -24.73 4.99 15.99
C THR A 2 -25.65 3.82 15.61
N PRO A 3 -25.38 3.08 14.53
CA PRO A 3 -26.19 1.93 14.15
C PRO A 3 -26.28 0.90 15.28
N PRO A 4 -27.44 0.23 15.46
CA PRO A 4 -27.58 -0.81 16.47
C PRO A 4 -26.66 -2.00 16.14
N GLY A 5 -25.95 -2.50 17.15
CA GLY A 5 -25.04 -3.64 17.01
C GLY A 5 -23.54 -3.32 17.13
N TYR A 6 -23.17 -2.07 17.35
CA TYR A 6 -21.78 -1.73 17.67
C TYR A 6 -21.48 -1.98 19.14
N GLU A 7 -20.53 -2.86 19.40
CA GLU A 7 -19.96 -2.99 20.75
C GLU A 7 -19.33 -1.66 21.17
N LYS A 8 -19.47 -1.30 22.45
CA LYS A 8 -18.99 -0.01 23.01
C LYS A 8 -17.50 0.26 22.81
N ASP A 9 -16.71 -0.75 22.41
CA ASP A 9 -15.25 -0.67 22.25
C ASP A 9 -14.78 -0.69 20.79
N SER A 10 -15.70 -0.65 19.82
CA SER A 10 -15.37 -0.60 18.40
C SER A 10 -15.32 0.85 17.90
N PHE A 11 -14.39 1.14 16.99
CA PHE A 11 -14.45 2.38 16.24
C PHE A 11 -15.37 2.16 15.02
N ALA A 12 -16.15 3.18 14.66
CA ALA A 12 -16.99 3.14 13.48
C ALA A 12 -16.30 3.86 12.33
N VAL A 13 -16.25 3.21 11.17
CA VAL A 13 -15.87 3.83 9.91
C VAL A 13 -17.07 3.78 8.99
N ALA A 14 -17.51 4.93 8.52
CA ALA A 14 -18.55 5.03 7.51
C ALA A 14 -17.92 5.56 6.22
N ALA A 15 -18.17 4.89 5.11
CA ALA A 15 -17.87 5.41 3.79
C ALA A 15 -19.13 6.03 3.20
N VAL A 16 -19.08 7.31 2.88
CA VAL A 16 -20.15 8.01 2.19
C VAL A 16 -19.74 8.18 0.74
N ARG A 17 -20.53 7.62 -0.17
CA ARG A 17 -20.37 7.84 -1.60
C ARG A 17 -21.27 9.00 -2.01
N ILE A 18 -20.68 10.08 -2.48
CA ILE A 18 -21.38 11.23 -3.02
C ILE A 18 -21.31 11.14 -4.53
N ARG A 19 -22.46 11.06 -5.19
CA ARG A 19 -22.57 11.07 -6.63
C ARG A 19 -23.04 12.43 -7.10
N ALA A 20 -22.16 13.17 -7.76
CA ALA A 20 -22.48 14.47 -8.35
C ALA A 20 -22.73 14.33 -9.84
N LYS A 21 -23.89 14.81 -10.31
CA LYS A 21 -24.25 14.84 -11.73
C LYS A 21 -24.28 16.27 -12.21
N ALA A 22 -23.53 16.57 -13.26
CA ALA A 22 -23.60 17.84 -13.94
C ALA A 22 -24.61 17.75 -15.10
N LEU A 23 -25.56 18.66 -15.11
CA LEU A 23 -26.59 18.78 -16.17
C LEU A 23 -26.43 20.12 -16.88
N SER A 24 -26.68 20.15 -18.19
CA SER A 24 -26.80 21.41 -18.93
C SER A 24 -28.04 22.18 -18.51
N LYS A 25 -28.15 23.46 -18.90
CA LYS A 25 -29.37 24.26 -18.68
C LYS A 25 -30.63 23.62 -19.28
N SER A 26 -30.49 22.79 -20.30
CA SER A 26 -31.61 22.05 -20.93
C SER A 26 -31.87 20.68 -20.29
N GLY A 27 -31.24 20.36 -19.16
CA GLY A 27 -31.39 19.09 -18.48
C GLY A 27 -30.62 17.93 -19.11
N LYS A 28 -29.79 18.17 -20.15
CA LYS A 28 -28.98 17.14 -20.77
C LYS A 28 -27.83 16.77 -19.85
N TRP A 29 -27.59 15.46 -19.69
CA TRP A 29 -26.49 14.92 -18.91
C TRP A 29 -25.11 15.32 -19.50
N LEU A 30 -24.20 15.82 -18.68
CA LEU A 30 -22.87 16.27 -19.07
C LEU A 30 -21.79 15.37 -18.47
N SER A 31 -21.82 15.15 -17.16
CA SER A 31 -20.83 14.33 -16.49
C SER A 31 -21.36 13.80 -15.16
N GLU A 32 -20.75 12.73 -14.67
CA GLU A 32 -21.01 12.16 -13.34
C GLU A 32 -19.66 11.89 -12.67
N ASN A 33 -19.52 12.33 -11.42
CA ASN A 33 -18.35 12.07 -10.61
C ASN A 33 -18.78 11.45 -9.28
N ASP A 34 -18.09 10.41 -8.88
CA ASP A 34 -18.25 9.79 -7.58
C ASP A 34 -17.11 10.24 -6.64
N PHE A 35 -17.51 10.73 -5.46
CA PHE A 35 -16.59 11.11 -4.40
C PHE A 35 -16.79 10.17 -3.22
N GLY A 36 -15.68 9.59 -2.72
CA GLY A 36 -15.70 8.84 -1.49
C GLY A 36 -15.28 9.72 -0.31
N VAL A 37 -16.12 9.79 0.72
CA VAL A 37 -15.77 10.43 2.00
C VAL A 37 -15.68 9.35 3.05
N LEU A 38 -14.52 9.26 3.70
CA LEU A 38 -14.30 8.34 4.81
C LEU A 38 -14.54 9.09 6.11
N LEU A 39 -15.57 8.69 6.84
CA LEU A 39 -15.85 9.20 8.18
C LEU A 39 -15.33 8.19 9.20
N SER A 40 -14.52 8.63 10.14
CA SER A 40 -14.06 7.81 11.25
C SER A 40 -14.46 8.42 12.58
N VAL A 41 -15.02 7.59 13.46
CA VAL A 41 -15.25 7.97 14.86
C VAL A 41 -14.07 7.46 15.68
N ASN A 42 -13.33 8.37 16.28
CA ASN A 42 -12.22 8.04 17.17
C ASN A 42 -12.76 7.79 18.59
N ASP A 43 -12.71 6.55 19.04
CA ASP A 43 -12.92 6.26 20.45
C ASP A 43 -11.60 6.52 21.21
N PRO A 44 -11.57 7.43 22.19
CA PRO A 44 -10.35 7.74 22.96
C PRO A 44 -9.81 6.56 23.78
N ARG A 45 -10.67 5.56 24.04
CA ARG A 45 -10.29 4.32 24.76
C ARG A 45 -9.52 3.34 23.89
N VAL A 46 -9.63 3.44 22.57
CA VAL A 46 -8.87 2.61 21.64
C VAL A 46 -7.50 3.24 21.43
N PRO A 47 -6.41 2.52 21.71
CA PRO A 47 -5.06 3.08 21.53
C PRO A 47 -4.82 3.47 20.07
N PRO A 48 -3.97 4.48 19.80
CA PRO A 48 -3.61 4.88 18.44
C PRO A 48 -3.00 3.69 17.68
N ALA A 49 -3.02 3.75 16.35
CA ALA A 49 -2.36 2.75 15.52
C ALA A 49 -0.86 2.67 15.88
N ASP A 50 -0.36 1.44 16.03
CA ASP A 50 1.03 1.16 16.38
C ASP A 50 1.75 0.58 15.15
N ILE A 51 3.03 0.89 15.00
CA ILE A 51 3.87 0.37 13.93
C ILE A 51 3.92 -1.17 13.93
N ARG A 52 3.80 -1.79 15.12
CA ARG A 52 3.75 -3.24 15.29
C ARG A 52 2.50 -3.89 14.69
N ASP A 53 1.44 -3.09 14.49
CA ASP A 53 0.20 -3.54 13.85
C ASP A 53 0.34 -3.66 12.33
N LEU A 54 1.39 -3.10 11.75
CA LEU A 54 1.67 -3.22 10.33
C LEU A 54 2.47 -4.49 10.04
N LYS A 55 1.93 -5.35 9.17
CA LYS A 55 2.56 -6.61 8.76
C LYS A 55 2.87 -6.57 7.25
N PRO A 56 3.98 -5.97 6.83
CA PRO A 56 4.39 -6.00 5.45
C PRO A 56 4.84 -7.39 5.04
N ARG A 57 4.34 -7.88 3.91
CA ARG A 57 4.75 -9.14 3.31
C ARG A 57 5.13 -8.92 1.86
N LEU A 58 6.36 -9.26 1.53
CA LEU A 58 6.84 -9.32 0.16
C LEU A 58 6.50 -10.68 -0.45
N ILE A 59 5.93 -10.66 -1.64
CA ILE A 59 5.68 -11.88 -2.40
C ILE A 59 6.94 -12.16 -3.20
N ARG A 60 7.55 -13.33 -2.94
CA ARG A 60 8.71 -13.77 -3.67
C ARG A 60 8.32 -14.08 -5.12
N PRO A 61 9.02 -13.52 -6.10
CA PRO A 61 8.81 -13.88 -7.49
C PRO A 61 9.06 -15.38 -7.71
N ALA A 62 8.33 -15.97 -8.66
CA ALA A 62 8.55 -17.36 -9.03
C ALA A 62 10.00 -17.57 -9.52
N PRO A 63 10.70 -18.62 -9.06
CA PRO A 63 12.14 -18.79 -9.35
C PRO A 63 12.44 -19.10 -10.83
N GLU A 64 11.43 -19.50 -11.60
CA GLU A 64 11.57 -19.92 -13.00
C GLU A 64 11.42 -18.80 -14.03
N LYS A 65 10.93 -17.64 -13.59
CA LYS A 65 10.69 -16.49 -14.47
C LYS A 65 11.36 -15.25 -13.88
N ASN A 66 11.94 -14.42 -14.76
CA ASN A 66 12.37 -13.09 -14.35
C ASN A 66 11.16 -12.31 -13.84
N PRO A 67 11.19 -11.80 -12.61
CA PRO A 67 10.03 -11.09 -12.07
C PRO A 67 9.85 -9.77 -12.80
N THR A 68 8.62 -9.51 -13.24
CA THR A 68 8.25 -8.23 -13.86
C THR A 68 7.62 -7.25 -12.87
N THR A 69 7.30 -7.73 -11.67
CA THR A 69 6.62 -6.93 -10.65
C THR A 69 7.00 -7.40 -9.24
N ALA A 70 7.39 -6.46 -8.40
CA ALA A 70 7.50 -6.68 -6.97
C ALA A 70 6.17 -6.33 -6.30
N VAL A 71 5.66 -7.22 -5.45
CA VAL A 71 4.39 -7.04 -4.76
C VAL A 71 4.64 -6.98 -3.26
N VAL A 72 4.20 -5.89 -2.63
CA VAL A 72 4.22 -5.70 -1.18
C VAL A 72 2.79 -5.62 -0.68
N LYS A 73 2.41 -6.53 0.21
CA LYS A 73 1.12 -6.50 0.91
C LYS A 73 1.33 -6.02 2.33
N VAL A 74 0.62 -4.98 2.73
CA VAL A 74 0.67 -4.45 4.10
C VAL A 74 -0.69 -4.67 4.74
N LYS A 75 -0.73 -5.45 5.81
CA LYS A 75 -1.92 -5.67 6.63
C LYS A 75 -1.88 -4.77 7.85
N ASN A 76 -2.98 -4.10 8.12
CA ASN A 76 -3.21 -3.45 9.41
C ASN A 76 -3.91 -4.44 10.35
N THR A 77 -3.24 -4.89 11.40
CA THR A 77 -3.79 -5.80 12.41
C THR A 77 -4.31 -5.07 13.64
N GLY A 78 -4.12 -3.75 13.69
CA GLY A 78 -4.60 -2.90 14.76
C GLY A 78 -6.10 -2.61 14.70
N LYS A 79 -6.58 -1.88 15.69
CA LYS A 79 -7.99 -1.48 15.82
C LYS A 79 -8.26 -0.07 15.25
N ARG A 80 -7.25 0.66 14.82
CA ARG A 80 -7.37 1.99 14.25
C ARG A 80 -6.92 2.05 12.80
N ILE A 81 -7.36 3.08 12.11
CA ILE A 81 -6.89 3.42 10.77
C ILE A 81 -5.39 3.68 10.84
N ALA A 82 -4.63 3.01 9.97
CA ALA A 82 -3.22 3.27 9.78
C ALA A 82 -3.03 4.19 8.56
N LYS A 83 -2.42 5.35 8.78
CA LYS A 83 -1.91 6.23 7.73
C LYS A 83 -0.45 5.88 7.51
N ILE A 84 -0.08 5.47 6.30
CA ILE A 84 1.27 5.00 6.01
C ILE A 84 1.90 5.76 4.86
N HIS A 85 3.21 5.92 4.93
CA HIS A 85 4.04 6.37 3.82
C HIS A 85 5.35 5.57 3.80
N GLY A 86 6.14 5.72 2.75
CA GLY A 86 7.41 5.02 2.66
C GLY A 86 7.88 4.77 1.24
N LYS A 87 8.63 3.70 1.06
CA LYS A 87 9.21 3.34 -0.24
C LYS A 87 9.44 1.84 -0.39
N ILE A 88 9.39 1.41 -1.64
CA ILE A 88 9.84 0.09 -2.07
C ILE A 88 11.07 0.29 -2.92
N LEU A 89 12.14 -0.41 -2.60
CA LEU A 89 13.44 -0.33 -3.25
C LEU A 89 13.74 -1.63 -3.96
N LEU A 90 14.27 -1.54 -5.18
CA LEU A 90 14.96 -2.64 -5.84
C LEU A 90 16.46 -2.38 -5.74
N GLU A 91 17.18 -3.29 -5.11
CA GLU A 91 18.62 -3.15 -4.81
C GLU A 91 19.42 -4.29 -5.45
N ARG A 92 20.65 -4.01 -5.84
CA ARG A 92 21.66 -5.04 -6.17
C ARG A 92 22.19 -5.68 -4.89
N ALA A 93 23.02 -6.73 -5.07
CA ALA A 93 23.64 -7.43 -3.93
C ALA A 93 24.59 -6.54 -3.12
N ASP A 94 25.21 -5.54 -3.75
CA ASP A 94 26.08 -4.55 -3.13
C ASP A 94 25.32 -3.43 -2.38
N GLY A 95 23.98 -3.45 -2.43
CA GLY A 95 23.12 -2.45 -1.80
C GLY A 95 22.82 -1.23 -2.67
N SER A 96 23.37 -1.14 -3.89
CA SER A 96 23.04 -0.05 -4.81
C SER A 96 21.56 -0.11 -5.24
N VAL A 97 20.89 1.04 -5.21
CA VAL A 97 19.47 1.16 -5.56
C VAL A 97 19.30 1.30 -7.06
N ILE A 98 18.52 0.40 -7.66
CA ILE A 98 18.20 0.40 -9.09
C ILE A 98 16.92 1.17 -9.35
N SER A 99 15.91 0.97 -8.51
CA SER A 99 14.59 1.59 -8.67
C SER A 99 13.94 1.84 -7.31
N THR A 100 13.13 2.90 -7.25
CA THR A 100 12.38 3.29 -6.06
C THR A 100 10.95 3.60 -6.44
N MET A 101 9.99 3.01 -5.72
CA MET A 101 8.59 3.40 -5.75
C MET A 101 8.22 3.99 -4.39
N TYR A 102 7.64 5.17 -4.38
CA TYR A 102 7.15 5.80 -3.15
C TYR A 102 5.72 5.38 -2.85
N ILE A 103 5.43 5.21 -1.56
CA ILE A 103 4.11 4.98 -0.99
C ILE A 103 3.72 6.26 -0.27
N GLY A 104 2.54 6.82 -0.55
CA GLY A 104 2.07 8.02 0.14
C GLY A 104 2.97 9.24 -0.10
N LYS A 105 3.41 9.50 -1.34
CA LYS A 105 4.35 10.59 -1.64
C LYS A 105 3.76 11.98 -1.42
N THR A 106 2.50 12.16 -1.76
CA THR A 106 1.76 13.45 -1.65
C THR A 106 0.76 13.41 -0.51
N GLU A 107 0.14 12.26 -0.28
CA GLU A 107 -0.80 12.01 0.78
C GLU A 107 -0.55 10.62 1.35
N ASP A 108 -0.73 10.45 2.66
CA ASP A 108 -0.58 9.15 3.30
C ASP A 108 -1.58 8.14 2.73
N GLU A 109 -1.12 6.93 2.50
CA GLU A 109 -1.99 5.80 2.18
C GLU A 109 -2.73 5.32 3.42
N ILE A 110 -4.02 5.05 3.26
CA ILE A 110 -4.88 4.65 4.38
C ILE A 110 -5.14 3.16 4.33
N ILE A 111 -4.92 2.48 5.47
CA ILE A 111 -5.28 1.07 5.66
C ILE A 111 -6.23 0.95 6.83
N LEU A 112 -7.45 0.49 6.54
CA LEU A 112 -8.46 0.22 7.56
C LEU A 112 -8.06 -0.97 8.44
N PRO A 113 -8.54 -1.05 9.69
CA PRO A 113 -8.34 -2.19 10.56
C PRO A 113 -8.72 -3.52 9.91
N GLY A 114 -7.86 -4.51 10.06
CA GLY A 114 -8.04 -5.83 9.47
C GLY A 114 -7.78 -5.91 7.97
N ASN A 115 -7.70 -4.79 7.26
CA ASN A 115 -7.55 -4.75 5.80
C ASN A 115 -6.11 -4.89 5.36
N ILE A 116 -5.96 -5.26 4.08
CA ILE A 116 -4.68 -5.38 3.39
C ILE A 116 -4.64 -4.36 2.25
N ARG A 117 -3.54 -3.62 2.15
CA ARG A 117 -3.21 -2.80 0.99
C ARG A 117 -2.09 -3.46 0.20
N GLU A 118 -2.25 -3.50 -1.11
CA GLU A 118 -1.25 -4.07 -2.01
C GLU A 118 -0.59 -2.96 -2.84
N PHE A 119 0.75 -2.99 -2.89
CA PHE A 119 1.57 -2.09 -3.69
C PHE A 119 2.35 -2.90 -4.70
N ARG A 120 2.34 -2.48 -5.96
CA ARG A 120 2.99 -3.17 -7.08
C ARG A 120 4.02 -2.25 -7.71
N MET A 121 5.29 -2.62 -7.63
CA MET A 121 6.39 -1.92 -8.26
C MET A 121 6.82 -2.69 -9.52
N PRO A 122 6.78 -2.08 -10.71
CA PRO A 122 7.35 -2.68 -11.91
C PRO A 122 8.85 -2.93 -11.73
N ILE A 123 9.30 -4.11 -12.13
CA ILE A 123 10.72 -4.44 -12.19
C ILE A 123 11.16 -4.29 -13.63
N ILE A 124 12.13 -3.42 -13.87
CA ILE A 124 12.78 -3.31 -15.17
C ILE A 124 13.56 -4.58 -15.48
N PRO A 125 13.80 -4.92 -16.76
CA PRO A 125 14.67 -6.02 -17.12
C PRO A 125 16.01 -5.92 -16.40
N LEU A 126 16.44 -7.01 -15.77
CA LEU A 126 17.65 -7.08 -14.98
C LEU A 126 18.66 -7.99 -15.66
N ASP A 127 19.94 -7.63 -15.53
CA ASP A 127 21.04 -8.54 -15.84
C ASP A 127 20.98 -9.78 -14.94
N ALA A 128 21.78 -10.81 -15.30
CA ALA A 128 21.93 -11.96 -14.43
C ALA A 128 22.58 -11.53 -13.10
N GLY A 129 21.99 -11.94 -11.99
CA GLY A 129 22.55 -11.58 -10.69
C GLY A 129 21.61 -11.78 -9.51
N LYS A 130 22.09 -11.37 -8.34
CA LYS A 130 21.33 -11.36 -7.09
C LYS A 130 20.78 -9.96 -6.84
N PHE A 131 19.51 -9.90 -6.51
CA PHE A 131 18.77 -8.67 -6.24
C PHE A 131 17.97 -8.82 -4.96
N ARG A 132 17.57 -7.68 -4.39
CA ARG A 132 16.74 -7.59 -3.21
C ARG A 132 15.64 -6.56 -3.43
N VAL A 133 14.41 -6.92 -3.10
CA VAL A 133 13.32 -5.96 -2.91
C VAL A 133 13.21 -5.67 -1.43
N LYS A 134 13.18 -4.38 -1.06
CA LYS A 134 13.10 -3.92 0.32
C LYS A 134 11.96 -2.92 0.44
N ALA A 135 11.02 -3.18 1.35
CA ALA A 135 9.96 -2.23 1.72
C ALA A 135 10.33 -1.55 3.04
N VAL A 136 10.24 -0.23 3.06
CA VAL A 136 10.47 0.61 4.23
C VAL A 136 9.22 1.45 4.43
N ILE A 137 8.45 1.16 5.48
CA ILE A 137 7.11 1.72 5.70
C ILE A 137 7.07 2.41 7.07
N TYR A 138 6.59 3.63 7.08
CA TYR A 138 6.37 4.45 8.27
C TYR A 138 4.89 4.56 8.58
N LEU A 139 4.54 4.69 9.85
CA LEU A 139 3.19 4.94 10.33
C LEU A 139 3.05 6.40 10.77
N GLY A 140 2.20 7.17 10.11
CA GLY A 140 1.99 8.59 10.41
C GLY A 140 3.32 9.34 10.47
N GLU A 141 3.54 10.10 11.53
CA GLU A 141 4.77 10.88 11.74
C GLU A 141 5.91 10.08 12.40
N SER A 142 5.76 8.77 12.54
CA SER A 142 6.81 7.93 13.15
C SER A 142 8.10 7.99 12.35
N THR A 143 9.22 8.15 13.05
CA THR A 143 10.57 8.08 12.46
C THR A 143 11.11 6.66 12.40
N THR A 144 10.44 5.70 13.03
CA THR A 144 10.83 4.29 13.04
C THR A 144 10.03 3.51 12.00
N PRO A 145 10.68 2.96 10.96
CA PRO A 145 9.99 2.19 9.93
C PRO A 145 9.81 0.72 10.30
N VAL A 146 8.79 0.10 9.71
CA VAL A 146 8.78 -1.35 9.53
C VAL A 146 9.52 -1.67 8.24
N VAL A 147 10.49 -2.57 8.33
CA VAL A 147 11.29 -2.99 7.18
C VAL A 147 11.03 -4.47 6.89
N SER A 148 10.79 -4.78 5.62
CA SER A 148 10.69 -6.15 5.13
C SER A 148 11.47 -6.28 3.83
N SER A 149 12.14 -7.41 3.61
CA SER A 149 12.90 -7.62 2.38
C SER A 149 12.83 -9.07 1.91
N VAL A 150 12.99 -9.26 0.59
CA VAL A 150 13.12 -10.57 -0.05
C VAL A 150 14.20 -10.50 -1.12
N SER A 151 15.08 -11.49 -1.13
CA SER A 151 16.11 -11.63 -2.16
C SER A 151 15.66 -12.63 -3.23
N PHE A 152 16.07 -12.38 -4.46
CA PHE A 152 15.86 -13.27 -5.60
C PHE A 152 17.05 -13.25 -6.55
N ARG A 153 17.09 -14.21 -7.48
CA ARG A 153 18.04 -14.20 -8.61
C ARG A 153 17.29 -13.89 -9.89
N SER A 154 17.87 -13.00 -10.69
CA SER A 154 17.51 -12.82 -12.10
C SER A 154 18.43 -13.69 -12.95
N LYS A 155 17.83 -14.36 -13.96
CA LYS A 155 18.57 -14.99 -15.05
C LYS A 155 18.75 -13.94 -16.15
N SER A 156 19.85 -13.99 -16.91
CA SER A 156 20.03 -13.09 -18.04
C SER A 156 18.82 -13.20 -18.99
N SER A 157 18.30 -12.04 -19.39
CA SER A 157 17.25 -11.98 -20.42
C SER A 157 17.85 -11.90 -21.83
N VAL A 158 19.17 -11.94 -21.94
CA VAL A 158 19.84 -11.97 -23.26
C VAL A 158 19.73 -13.38 -23.80
N PRO A 159 19.11 -13.61 -25.00
CA PRO A 159 19.15 -14.89 -25.64
C PRO A 159 20.61 -15.26 -25.88
N GLU A 160 21.04 -16.43 -25.44
CA GLU A 160 22.32 -17.01 -25.88
C GLU A 160 22.18 -17.27 -27.39
N GLY A 161 22.84 -16.44 -28.19
CA GLY A 161 23.02 -16.70 -29.62
C GLY A 161 22.47 -15.59 -30.53
N LEU A 162 23.31 -14.68 -30.87
CA LEU A 162 23.45 -14.08 -32.19
C LEU A 162 24.91 -14.19 -32.60
#